data_850f305f8190903d625522279e74202c
#
_entry.id   850f305f8190903d625522279e74202c
#
_cell.length_a   1.000
_cell.length_b   1.000
_cell.length_c   1.000
_cell.angle_alpha   90.00
_cell.angle_beta   90.00
_cell.angle_gamma   90.00
#
_symmetry.space_group_name_H-M   'P 1'
#
loop_
_entity.id
_entity.type
_entity.pdbx_description
1 polymer ?
#
loop_
_entity_poly.entity_id
_entity_poly.type
_entity_poly.pdbx_seq_one_letter_code
_entity_poly.pdbx_strand_id
1 'polypeptide(L)'
;MDRLLLIVSTLCFLAAVVRTIVALRAGIFRPGQFNFLAIGLGFIFQTAFLSIRGHALGRCPLTNLFEVFIFLAWSVALIYMLVGPAYRLSLMGAFTAPLVVLLQGLALVAPIDVRHPVKLPANPWLEFHASISLVSYGAFALACIAAMMYLVQERQLKTHQLHSIFYHLPPLTDLFAAITRLLWWGFALYTIGLVSGFFVGRPLPYVQVVCAFGVWLLYGAILQGRHFRRLAPKHVAALCIIGFSAALTLLWGITFTAQAQPLP
;
A
#
# COMPACT_ATOMS: atom_id res chain seq x y z
N MET A 1 1.64 7.18 25.09
CA MET A 1 2.40 7.98 24.10
C MET A 1 2.24 7.45 22.66
N ASP A 2 2.26 6.14 22.48
CA ASP A 2 2.25 5.53 21.13
C ASP A 2 1.02 5.91 20.30
N ARG A 3 -0.19 5.80 20.86
CA ARG A 3 -1.43 6.15 20.16
C ARG A 3 -1.54 7.63 19.79
N LEU A 4 -0.93 8.52 20.57
CA LEU A 4 -0.92 9.97 20.26
C LEU A 4 -0.14 10.23 18.97
N LEU A 5 1.02 9.61 18.77
CA LEU A 5 1.82 9.75 17.55
C LEU A 5 1.02 9.27 16.33
N LEU A 6 0.29 8.17 16.46
CA LEU A 6 -0.54 7.66 15.38
C LEU A 6 -1.72 8.59 15.07
N ILE A 7 -2.36 9.16 16.08
CA ILE A 7 -3.42 10.14 15.90
C ILE A 7 -2.89 11.39 15.19
N VAL A 8 -1.72 11.93 15.63
CA VAL A 8 -1.08 13.09 14.97
C VAL A 8 -0.74 12.75 13.52
N SER A 9 -0.18 11.56 13.26
CA SER A 9 0.06 11.09 11.89
C SER A 9 -1.22 11.08 11.05
N THR A 10 -2.31 10.51 11.59
CA THR A 10 -3.61 10.45 10.91
C THR A 10 -4.16 11.86 10.61
N LEU A 11 -4.01 12.79 11.56
CA LEU A 11 -4.41 14.19 11.35
C LEU A 11 -3.62 14.88 10.25
N CYS A 12 -2.31 14.60 10.12
CA CYS A 12 -1.49 15.11 9.02
C CYS A 12 -1.99 14.59 7.65
N PHE A 13 -2.26 13.28 7.54
CA PHE A 13 -2.84 12.72 6.32
C PHE A 13 -4.25 13.26 6.04
N LEU A 14 -5.07 13.43 7.07
CA LEU A 14 -6.40 14.01 6.94
C LEU A 14 -6.34 15.46 6.47
N ALA A 15 -5.38 16.26 6.95
CA ALA A 15 -5.17 17.62 6.46
C ALA A 15 -4.84 17.65 4.96
N ALA A 16 -4.02 16.70 4.47
CA ALA A 16 -3.75 16.54 3.04
C ALA A 16 -5.03 16.18 2.25
N VAL A 17 -5.88 15.30 2.79
CA VAL A 17 -7.18 14.92 2.19
C VAL A 17 -8.11 16.14 2.11
N VAL A 18 -8.32 16.83 3.23
CA VAL A 18 -9.22 18.00 3.30
C VAL A 18 -8.77 19.08 2.33
N ARG A 19 -7.47 19.41 2.32
CA ARG A 19 -6.93 20.39 1.36
C ARG A 19 -7.16 19.96 -0.09
N THR A 20 -6.96 18.71 -0.39
CA THR A 20 -7.22 18.17 -1.75
C THR A 20 -8.68 18.36 -2.14
N ILE A 21 -9.62 18.00 -1.26
CA ILE A 21 -11.06 18.16 -1.52
C ILE A 21 -11.42 19.64 -1.72
N VAL A 22 -10.91 20.53 -0.87
CA VAL A 22 -11.15 21.97 -0.99
C VAL A 22 -10.59 22.52 -2.31
N ALA A 23 -9.36 22.14 -2.67
CA ALA A 23 -8.73 22.58 -3.92
C ALA A 23 -9.48 22.08 -5.16
N LEU A 24 -9.96 20.84 -5.15
CA LEU A 24 -10.76 20.27 -6.24
C LEU A 24 -12.11 20.98 -6.38
N ARG A 25 -12.79 21.31 -5.25
CA ARG A 25 -14.06 22.05 -5.27
C ARG A 25 -13.89 23.49 -5.75
N ALA A 26 -12.76 24.13 -5.42
CA ALA A 26 -12.45 25.49 -5.85
C ALA A 26 -11.98 25.56 -7.33
N GLY A 27 -11.79 24.45 -8.00
CA GLY A 27 -11.25 24.40 -9.38
C GLY A 27 -9.79 24.90 -9.50
N ILE A 28 -9.10 25.13 -8.36
CA ILE A 28 -7.74 25.66 -8.29
C ILE A 28 -6.82 24.57 -7.74
N PHE A 29 -6.83 23.39 -8.35
CA PHE A 29 -5.90 22.35 -7.96
C PHE A 29 -4.51 22.68 -8.50
N ARG A 30 -3.68 23.29 -7.66
CA ARG A 30 -2.23 23.36 -7.91
C ARG A 30 -1.57 22.20 -7.16
N PRO A 31 -0.78 21.37 -7.86
CA PRO A 31 0.06 20.35 -7.22
C PRO A 31 0.93 21.05 -6.19
N GLY A 32 0.54 20.97 -4.93
CA GLY A 32 1.14 21.79 -3.89
C GLY A 32 2.18 21.02 -3.10
N GLN A 33 3.28 21.70 -2.80
CA GLN A 33 4.26 21.27 -1.80
C GLN A 33 3.60 20.90 -0.47
N PHE A 34 2.45 21.51 -0.16
CA PHE A 34 1.71 21.25 1.08
C PHE A 34 1.27 19.80 1.23
N ASN A 35 0.70 19.17 0.19
CA ASN A 35 0.28 17.75 0.28
C ASN A 35 1.49 16.85 0.49
N PHE A 36 2.59 17.13 -0.18
CA PHE A 36 3.82 16.38 -0.01
C PHE A 36 4.38 16.54 1.41
N LEU A 37 4.40 17.77 1.94
CA LEU A 37 4.85 18.06 3.30
C LEU A 37 3.94 17.43 4.36
N ALA A 38 2.62 17.51 4.19
CA ALA A 38 1.66 16.93 5.12
C ALA A 38 1.77 15.40 5.15
N ILE A 39 1.91 14.75 3.99
CA ILE A 39 2.14 13.30 3.89
C ILE A 39 3.50 12.95 4.50
N GLY A 40 4.56 13.73 4.23
CA GLY A 40 5.89 13.54 4.79
C GLY A 40 5.92 13.65 6.33
N LEU A 41 5.25 14.64 6.91
CA LEU A 41 5.09 14.77 8.35
C LEU A 41 4.32 13.58 8.94
N GLY A 42 3.20 13.20 8.30
CA GLY A 42 2.43 12.02 8.71
C GLY A 42 3.29 10.76 8.70
N PHE A 43 4.11 10.57 7.67
CA PHE A 43 5.05 9.46 7.54
C PHE A 43 6.12 9.45 8.66
N ILE A 44 6.66 10.63 9.03
CA ILE A 44 7.63 10.75 10.13
C ILE A 44 7.01 10.32 11.47
N PHE A 45 5.81 10.83 11.80
CA PHE A 45 5.10 10.44 13.02
C PHE A 45 4.73 8.95 13.04
N GLN A 46 4.36 8.39 11.89
CA GLN A 46 4.05 6.98 11.75
C GLN A 46 5.32 6.11 11.93
N THR A 47 6.46 6.55 11.39
CA THR A 47 7.76 5.90 11.59
C THR A 47 8.17 5.93 13.07
N ALA A 48 7.99 7.07 13.75
CA ALA A 48 8.26 7.18 15.18
C ALA A 48 7.35 6.24 15.99
N PHE A 49 6.06 6.15 15.64
CA PHE A 49 5.13 5.18 16.26
C PHE A 49 5.62 3.74 16.10
N LEU A 50 5.95 3.33 14.87
CA LEU A 50 6.42 1.96 14.58
C LEU A 50 7.74 1.65 15.31
N SER A 51 8.67 2.61 15.36
CA SER A 51 9.94 2.48 16.09
C SER A 51 9.72 2.27 17.60
N ILE A 52 8.92 3.12 18.24
CA ILE A 52 8.65 3.00 19.69
C ILE A 52 7.97 1.67 20.00
N ARG A 53 7.00 1.28 19.16
CA ARG A 53 6.28 0.02 19.35
C ARG A 53 7.19 -1.19 19.11
N GLY A 54 8.06 -1.14 18.10
CA GLY A 54 9.06 -2.18 17.81
C GLY A 54 10.05 -2.35 18.96
N HIS A 55 10.56 -1.24 19.51
CA HIS A 55 11.43 -1.29 20.70
C HIS A 55 10.73 -1.87 21.92
N ALA A 56 9.47 -1.50 22.16
CA ALA A 56 8.69 -2.04 23.27
C ALA A 56 8.41 -3.55 23.16
N LEU A 57 8.27 -4.04 21.91
CA LEU A 57 8.05 -5.46 21.62
C LEU A 57 9.36 -6.26 21.52
N GLY A 58 10.51 -5.59 21.35
CA GLY A 58 11.80 -6.20 21.05
C GLY A 58 11.87 -6.90 19.69
N ARG A 59 10.96 -6.52 18.75
CA ARG A 59 10.85 -7.08 17.40
C ARG A 59 10.04 -6.14 16.48
N CYS A 60 10.04 -6.45 15.18
CA CYS A 60 9.22 -5.69 14.22
C CYS A 60 7.72 -5.78 14.61
N PRO A 61 6.99 -4.63 14.65
CA PRO A 61 5.59 -4.57 15.06
C PRO A 61 4.68 -5.08 13.93
N LEU A 62 4.61 -6.38 13.76
CA LEU A 62 3.80 -7.13 12.79
C LEU A 62 3.10 -8.32 13.45
N THR A 63 2.73 -8.17 14.73
CA THR A 63 2.26 -9.28 15.55
C THR A 63 0.75 -9.45 15.53
N ASN A 64 0.03 -8.41 15.15
CA ASN A 64 -1.43 -8.39 15.09
C ASN A 64 -1.93 -7.59 13.87
N LEU A 65 -3.21 -7.70 13.59
CA LEU A 65 -3.83 -7.06 12.42
C LEU A 65 -3.74 -5.53 12.47
N PHE A 66 -3.82 -4.93 13.66
CA PHE A 66 -3.63 -3.49 13.87
C PHE A 66 -2.25 -3.03 13.35
N GLU A 67 -1.18 -3.74 13.75
CA GLU A 67 0.18 -3.43 13.34
C GLU A 67 0.39 -3.64 11.84
N VAL A 68 -0.21 -4.69 11.27
CA VAL A 68 -0.16 -4.98 9.83
C VAL A 68 -0.81 -3.84 9.03
N PHE A 69 -1.99 -3.33 9.43
CA PHE A 69 -2.63 -2.21 8.74
C PHE A 69 -1.81 -0.93 8.82
N ILE A 70 -1.21 -0.64 9.98
CA ILE A 70 -0.37 0.55 10.14
C ILE A 70 0.92 0.42 9.34
N PHE A 71 1.55 -0.76 9.36
CA PHE A 71 2.74 -1.00 8.55
C PHE A 71 2.45 -0.95 7.05
N LEU A 72 1.30 -1.45 6.60
CA LEU A 72 0.85 -1.33 5.22
C LEU A 72 0.62 0.14 4.83
N ALA A 73 -0.05 0.92 5.70
CA ALA A 73 -0.24 2.35 5.49
C ALA A 73 1.11 3.11 5.41
N TRP A 74 2.06 2.74 6.28
CA TRP A 74 3.43 3.25 6.26
C TRP A 74 4.14 2.88 4.95
N SER A 75 3.99 1.65 4.48
CA SER A 75 4.59 1.17 3.23
C SER A 75 4.05 1.94 2.01
N VAL A 76 2.75 2.21 1.99
CA VAL A 76 2.11 3.05 0.95
C VAL A 76 2.70 4.46 0.95
N ALA A 77 2.82 5.09 2.13
CA ALA A 77 3.42 6.42 2.26
C ALA A 77 4.90 6.41 1.88
N LEU A 78 5.68 5.39 2.29
CA LEU A 78 7.08 5.22 1.93
C LEU A 78 7.27 5.19 0.41
N ILE A 79 6.54 4.30 -0.27
CA ILE A 79 6.65 4.17 -1.74
C ILE A 79 6.22 5.46 -2.43
N TYR A 80 5.17 6.13 -1.93
CA TYR A 80 4.78 7.44 -2.45
C TYR A 80 5.90 8.48 -2.29
N MET A 81 6.56 8.53 -1.13
CA MET A 81 7.67 9.48 -0.90
C MET A 81 8.87 9.21 -1.81
N LEU A 82 9.13 7.95 -2.17
CA LEU A 82 10.21 7.56 -3.07
C LEU A 82 9.87 7.81 -4.55
N VAL A 83 8.64 7.52 -4.94
CA VAL A 83 8.22 7.51 -6.36
C VAL A 83 7.54 8.81 -6.77
N GLY A 84 6.75 9.44 -5.88
CA GLY A 84 5.94 10.62 -6.19
C GLY A 84 6.72 11.81 -6.75
N PRO A 85 7.84 12.23 -6.14
CA PRO A 85 8.65 13.34 -6.64
C PRO A 85 9.29 13.08 -8.01
N ALA A 86 9.74 11.83 -8.23
CA ALA A 86 10.44 11.44 -9.45
C ALA A 86 9.56 11.53 -10.71
N TYR A 87 8.24 11.45 -10.57
CA TYR A 87 7.29 11.38 -11.70
C TYR A 87 6.33 12.56 -11.80
N ARG A 88 6.53 13.63 -11.03
CA ARG A 88 5.62 14.78 -10.96
C ARG A 88 4.16 14.36 -10.73
N LEU A 89 3.95 13.20 -10.09
CA LEU A 89 2.64 12.65 -9.78
C LEU A 89 2.02 13.34 -8.55
N SER A 90 1.93 14.65 -8.62
CA SER A 90 1.42 15.45 -7.49
C SER A 90 -0.03 15.10 -7.13
N LEU A 91 -0.81 14.67 -8.12
CA LEU A 91 -2.18 14.20 -7.89
C LEU A 91 -2.21 12.81 -7.23
N MET A 92 -1.16 11.99 -7.37
CA MET A 92 -1.08 10.69 -6.71
C MET A 92 -1.15 10.82 -5.19
N GLY A 93 -0.56 11.89 -4.60
CA GLY A 93 -0.70 12.20 -3.18
C GLY A 93 -2.13 12.46 -2.74
N ALA A 94 -2.95 13.03 -3.64
CA ALA A 94 -4.36 13.28 -3.39
C ALA A 94 -5.18 11.98 -3.21
N PHE A 95 -4.73 10.87 -3.80
CA PHE A 95 -5.36 9.54 -3.64
C PHE A 95 -4.63 8.67 -2.61
N THR A 96 -3.32 8.88 -2.43
CA THR A 96 -2.53 8.17 -1.42
C THR A 96 -2.98 8.53 -0.01
N ALA A 97 -3.19 9.82 0.29
CA ALA A 97 -3.59 10.25 1.61
C ALA A 97 -4.93 9.65 2.08
N PRO A 98 -6.02 9.62 1.27
CA PRO A 98 -7.25 8.93 1.66
C PRO A 98 -7.07 7.44 1.94
N LEU A 99 -6.25 6.74 1.14
CA LEU A 99 -5.97 5.32 1.38
C LEU A 99 -5.26 5.10 2.71
N VAL A 100 -4.25 5.91 3.01
CA VAL A 100 -3.53 5.85 4.30
C VAL A 100 -4.46 6.17 5.46
N VAL A 101 -5.30 7.21 5.34
CA VAL A 101 -6.32 7.56 6.36
C VAL A 101 -7.31 6.42 6.56
N LEU A 102 -7.74 5.75 5.50
CA LEU A 102 -8.64 4.61 5.59
C LEU A 102 -7.99 3.44 6.35
N LEU A 103 -6.75 3.07 6.01
CA LEU A 103 -6.03 1.97 6.67
C LEU A 103 -5.75 2.28 8.15
N GLN A 104 -5.28 3.50 8.47
CA GLN A 104 -5.05 3.92 9.84
C GLN A 104 -6.36 4.09 10.61
N GLY A 105 -7.40 4.63 9.99
CA GLY A 105 -8.72 4.79 10.59
C GLY A 105 -9.34 3.44 10.96
N LEU A 106 -9.29 2.45 10.06
CA LEU A 106 -9.72 1.08 10.34
C LEU A 106 -8.93 0.48 11.51
N ALA A 107 -7.62 0.68 11.55
CA ALA A 107 -6.79 0.21 12.64
C ALA A 107 -7.16 0.86 13.99
N LEU A 108 -7.45 2.16 14.01
CA LEU A 108 -7.76 2.90 15.23
C LEU A 108 -9.16 2.59 15.78
N VAL A 109 -10.14 2.34 14.90
CA VAL A 109 -11.56 2.14 15.28
C VAL A 109 -11.86 0.68 15.59
N ALA A 110 -11.27 -0.26 14.82
CA ALA A 110 -11.53 -1.68 15.03
C ALA A 110 -10.80 -2.20 16.28
N PRO A 111 -11.43 -3.09 17.08
CA PRO A 111 -10.81 -3.68 18.28
C PRO A 111 -9.81 -4.79 17.91
N ILE A 112 -8.88 -4.49 17.01
CA ILE A 112 -7.92 -5.45 16.45
C ILE A 112 -6.51 -5.35 17.05
N ASP A 113 -6.30 -4.43 18.03
CA ASP A 113 -5.04 -4.32 18.79
C ASP A 113 -5.00 -5.36 19.91
N VAL A 114 -5.03 -6.63 19.54
CA VAL A 114 -4.93 -7.75 20.48
C VAL A 114 -3.46 -7.96 20.80
N ARG A 115 -3.05 -7.64 22.03
CA ARG A 115 -1.69 -7.89 22.50
C ARG A 115 -1.60 -9.32 23.01
N HIS A 116 -0.80 -10.13 22.34
CA HIS A 116 -0.48 -11.47 22.84
C HIS A 116 0.51 -11.38 24.00
N PRO A 117 0.21 -11.99 25.16
CA PRO A 117 1.08 -11.93 26.35
C PRO A 117 2.38 -12.72 26.19
N VAL A 118 2.45 -13.62 25.21
CA VAL A 118 3.63 -14.47 24.99
C VAL A 118 4.65 -13.75 24.13
N LYS A 119 5.83 -13.47 24.67
CA LYS A 119 6.99 -13.03 23.92
C LYS A 119 7.50 -14.20 23.09
N LEU A 120 7.02 -14.34 21.87
CA LEU A 120 7.61 -15.28 20.92
C LEU A 120 9.05 -14.84 20.62
N PRO A 121 10.00 -15.77 20.50
CA PRO A 121 11.38 -15.43 20.15
C PRO A 121 11.42 -14.69 18.83
N ALA A 122 12.20 -13.61 18.76
CA ALA A 122 12.41 -12.85 17.53
C ALA A 122 13.07 -13.76 16.47
N ASN A 123 12.50 -13.81 15.30
CA ASN A 123 13.08 -14.48 14.15
C ASN A 123 13.38 -13.45 13.07
N PRO A 124 14.64 -13.03 12.88
CA PRO A 124 15.00 -11.98 11.94
C PRO A 124 14.56 -12.26 10.49
N TRP A 125 14.58 -13.52 10.07
CA TRP A 125 14.13 -13.91 8.73
C TRP A 125 12.62 -13.78 8.55
N LEU A 126 11.84 -14.12 9.60
CA LEU A 126 10.39 -13.94 9.57
C LEU A 126 10.01 -12.46 9.53
N GLU A 127 10.69 -11.64 10.33
CA GLU A 127 10.47 -10.18 10.37
C GLU A 127 10.85 -9.53 9.05
N PHE A 128 11.97 -9.92 8.46
CA PHE A 128 12.40 -9.45 7.15
C PHE A 128 11.40 -9.87 6.06
N HIS A 129 11.00 -11.15 6.04
CA HIS A 129 10.00 -11.68 5.11
C HIS A 129 8.69 -10.90 5.17
N ALA A 130 8.15 -10.71 6.37
CA ALA A 130 6.89 -10.01 6.58
C ALA A 130 6.99 -8.53 6.19
N SER A 131 8.06 -7.85 6.60
CA SER A 131 8.28 -6.41 6.33
C SER A 131 8.43 -6.14 4.83
N ILE A 132 9.31 -6.87 4.14
CA ILE A 132 9.55 -6.66 2.71
C ILE A 132 8.32 -7.01 1.87
N SER A 133 7.58 -8.04 2.27
CA SER A 133 6.31 -8.42 1.63
C SER A 133 5.27 -7.30 1.76
N LEU A 134 5.10 -6.70 2.96
CA LEU A 134 4.19 -5.58 3.15
C LEU A 134 4.62 -4.32 2.41
N VAL A 135 5.93 -4.05 2.28
CA VAL A 135 6.41 -2.95 1.45
C VAL A 135 6.05 -3.17 -0.02
N SER A 136 6.13 -4.42 -0.51
CA SER A 136 5.69 -4.75 -1.87
C SER A 136 4.19 -4.50 -2.08
N TYR A 137 3.35 -4.83 -1.08
CA TYR A 137 1.91 -4.51 -1.10
C TYR A 137 1.66 -2.99 -1.16
N GLY A 138 2.51 -2.18 -0.52
CA GLY A 138 2.46 -0.72 -0.65
C GLY A 138 2.68 -0.26 -2.09
N ALA A 139 3.63 -0.86 -2.82
CA ALA A 139 3.85 -0.58 -4.23
C ALA A 139 2.66 -1.02 -5.10
N PHE A 140 2.09 -2.20 -4.85
CA PHE A 140 0.89 -2.66 -5.55
C PHE A 140 -0.35 -1.80 -5.26
N ALA A 141 -0.48 -1.29 -4.03
CA ALA A 141 -1.54 -0.34 -3.68
C ALA A 141 -1.45 0.95 -4.49
N LEU A 142 -0.26 1.52 -4.61
CA LEU A 142 -0.05 2.71 -5.44
C LEU A 142 -0.24 2.44 -6.94
N ALA A 143 0.18 1.26 -7.42
CA ALA A 143 -0.12 0.83 -8.79
C ALA A 143 -1.63 0.72 -9.03
N CYS A 144 -2.39 0.21 -8.07
CA CYS A 144 -3.85 0.13 -8.10
C CYS A 144 -4.48 1.54 -8.17
N ILE A 145 -4.01 2.49 -7.35
CA ILE A 145 -4.45 3.89 -7.39
C ILE A 145 -4.19 4.49 -8.78
N ALA A 146 -2.98 4.36 -9.30
CA ALA A 146 -2.62 4.87 -10.64
C ALA A 146 -3.48 4.20 -11.72
N ALA A 147 -3.81 2.92 -11.58
CA ALA A 147 -4.67 2.18 -12.48
C ALA A 147 -6.13 2.68 -12.44
N MET A 148 -6.66 3.00 -11.26
CA MET A 148 -7.98 3.62 -11.13
C MET A 148 -8.02 4.99 -11.82
N MET A 149 -7.01 5.83 -11.59
CA MET A 149 -6.88 7.12 -12.26
C MET A 149 -6.82 6.97 -13.78
N TYR A 150 -6.05 5.99 -14.26
CA TYR A 150 -5.94 5.67 -15.69
C TYR A 150 -7.31 5.31 -16.32
N LEU A 151 -8.06 4.39 -15.70
CA LEU A 151 -9.35 3.94 -16.22
C LEU A 151 -10.40 5.06 -16.21
N VAL A 152 -10.43 5.88 -15.15
CA VAL A 152 -11.32 7.04 -15.07
C VAL A 152 -11.01 8.03 -16.19
N GLN A 153 -9.74 8.34 -16.42
CA GLN A 153 -9.32 9.28 -17.46
C GLN A 153 -9.57 8.73 -18.88
N GLU A 154 -9.27 7.42 -19.11
CA GLU A 154 -9.57 6.77 -20.39
C GLU A 154 -11.07 6.83 -20.72
N ARG A 155 -11.93 6.58 -19.70
CA ARG A 155 -13.38 6.66 -19.87
C ARG A 155 -13.84 8.08 -20.21
N GLN A 156 -13.35 9.10 -19.52
CA GLN A 156 -13.71 10.50 -19.77
C GLN A 156 -13.31 10.96 -21.18
N LEU A 157 -12.13 10.55 -21.64
CA LEU A 157 -11.68 10.82 -23.01
C LEU A 157 -12.62 10.19 -24.06
N LYS A 158 -13.05 8.94 -23.84
CA LYS A 158 -13.94 8.24 -24.79
C LYS A 158 -15.35 8.80 -24.81
N THR A 159 -15.84 9.32 -23.70
CA THR A 159 -17.21 9.88 -23.60
C THR A 159 -17.28 11.35 -23.93
N HIS A 160 -16.14 12.01 -24.23
CA HIS A 160 -16.03 13.45 -24.42
C HIS A 160 -16.61 14.30 -23.28
N GLN A 161 -16.81 13.70 -22.11
CA GLN A 161 -17.30 14.36 -20.90
C GLN A 161 -16.11 14.74 -20.02
N LEU A 162 -15.53 15.90 -20.30
CA LEU A 162 -14.39 16.40 -19.53
C LEU A 162 -14.89 17.09 -18.26
N HIS A 163 -14.78 16.41 -17.12
CA HIS A 163 -15.04 17.00 -15.81
C HIS A 163 -13.81 17.82 -15.37
N SER A 164 -14.00 18.75 -14.44
CA SER A 164 -12.93 19.64 -13.93
C SER A 164 -11.68 18.90 -13.43
N ILE A 165 -11.85 17.68 -12.91
CA ILE A 165 -10.76 16.81 -12.42
C ILE A 165 -9.84 16.38 -13.58
N PHE A 166 -10.36 16.24 -14.80
CA PHE A 166 -9.61 15.78 -15.97
C PHE A 166 -8.38 16.66 -16.26
N TYR A 167 -8.54 17.98 -16.19
CA TYR A 167 -7.46 18.94 -16.50
C TYR A 167 -6.29 18.88 -15.51
N HIS A 168 -6.47 18.19 -14.38
CA HIS A 168 -5.46 18.08 -13.32
C HIS A 168 -4.79 16.70 -13.29
N LEU A 169 -5.33 15.71 -14.01
CA LEU A 169 -4.75 14.38 -14.10
C LEU A 169 -3.49 14.38 -14.97
N PRO A 170 -2.45 13.62 -14.59
CA PRO A 170 -1.29 13.41 -15.44
C PRO A 170 -1.70 12.75 -16.78
N PRO A 171 -0.93 12.95 -17.86
CA PRO A 171 -1.20 12.26 -19.13
C PRO A 171 -1.33 10.74 -18.96
N LEU A 172 -2.19 10.10 -19.78
CA LEU A 172 -2.38 8.64 -19.74
C LEU A 172 -1.08 7.85 -19.87
N THR A 173 -0.14 8.39 -20.67
CA THR A 173 1.21 7.81 -20.85
C THR A 173 2.00 7.75 -19.54
N ASP A 174 1.94 8.82 -18.76
CA ASP A 174 2.66 8.94 -17.49
C ASP A 174 2.03 8.05 -16.43
N LEU A 175 0.70 8.02 -16.36
CA LEU A 175 -0.03 7.11 -15.47
C LEU A 175 0.29 5.66 -15.79
N PHE A 176 0.31 5.29 -17.06
CA PHE A 176 0.62 3.93 -17.47
C PHE A 176 2.09 3.57 -17.21
N ALA A 177 3.00 4.50 -17.41
CA ALA A 177 4.40 4.32 -17.05
C ALA A 177 4.56 4.13 -15.53
N ALA A 178 3.83 4.91 -14.72
CA ALA A 178 3.83 4.76 -13.26
C ALA A 178 3.28 3.39 -12.83
N ILE A 179 2.15 2.94 -13.38
CA ILE A 179 1.60 1.59 -13.13
C ILE A 179 2.65 0.53 -13.42
N THR A 180 3.25 0.55 -14.60
CA THR A 180 4.22 -0.47 -15.01
C THR A 180 5.44 -0.51 -14.09
N ARG A 181 5.98 0.66 -13.71
CA ARG A 181 7.15 0.75 -12.82
C ARG A 181 6.83 0.31 -11.39
N LEU A 182 5.68 0.73 -10.85
CA LEU A 182 5.24 0.30 -9.52
C LEU A 182 5.00 -1.21 -9.46
N LEU A 183 4.45 -1.80 -10.53
CA LEU A 183 4.30 -3.25 -10.64
C LEU A 183 5.66 -3.95 -10.66
N TRP A 184 6.66 -3.44 -11.39
CA TRP A 184 8.01 -4.01 -11.42
C TRP A 184 8.68 -3.93 -10.05
N TRP A 185 8.64 -2.76 -9.38
CA TRP A 185 9.19 -2.61 -8.04
C TRP A 185 8.46 -3.49 -7.03
N GLY A 186 7.12 -3.50 -7.07
CA GLY A 186 6.33 -4.38 -6.20
C GLY A 186 6.65 -5.86 -6.42
N PHE A 187 6.75 -6.30 -7.66
CA PHE A 187 7.08 -7.68 -8.00
C PHE A 187 8.50 -8.09 -7.57
N ALA A 188 9.49 -7.22 -7.76
CA ALA A 188 10.85 -7.47 -7.32
C ALA A 188 10.93 -7.59 -5.78
N LEU A 189 10.33 -6.65 -5.04
CA LEU A 189 10.26 -6.68 -3.58
C LEU A 189 9.50 -7.92 -3.08
N TYR A 190 8.39 -8.27 -3.75
CA TYR A 190 7.60 -9.44 -3.39
C TYR A 190 8.36 -10.74 -3.64
N THR A 191 9.15 -10.82 -4.72
CA THR A 191 10.01 -11.95 -5.00
C THR A 191 11.09 -12.12 -3.93
N ILE A 192 11.72 -11.01 -3.50
CA ILE A 192 12.67 -11.03 -2.39
C ILE A 192 11.98 -11.51 -1.11
N GLY A 193 10.77 -10.99 -0.84
CA GLY A 193 9.92 -11.44 0.26
C GLY A 193 9.65 -12.95 0.19
N LEU A 194 9.22 -13.45 -0.96
CA LEU A 194 8.91 -14.87 -1.15
C LEU A 194 10.14 -15.76 -0.92
N VAL A 195 11.28 -15.38 -1.49
CA VAL A 195 12.56 -16.10 -1.30
C VAL A 195 12.99 -16.10 0.16
N SER A 196 12.88 -14.96 0.85
CA SER A 196 13.23 -14.87 2.28
C SER A 196 12.37 -15.78 3.17
N GLY A 197 11.14 -16.10 2.74
CA GLY A 197 10.26 -17.03 3.44
C GLY A 197 10.85 -18.45 3.58
N PHE A 198 11.68 -18.89 2.65
CA PHE A 198 12.36 -20.20 2.74
C PHE A 198 13.42 -20.26 3.86
N PHE A 199 13.95 -19.12 4.28
CA PHE A 199 14.96 -19.03 5.35
C PHE A 199 14.36 -18.88 6.75
N VAL A 200 13.03 -18.85 6.87
CA VAL A 200 12.34 -18.68 8.17
C VAL A 200 12.56 -19.87 9.12
N GLY A 201 12.91 -21.05 8.56
CA GLY A 201 13.24 -22.24 9.35
C GLY A 201 12.05 -22.89 10.07
N ARG A 202 10.82 -22.47 9.80
CA ARG A 202 9.58 -23.06 10.31
C ARG A 202 8.66 -23.42 9.16
N PRO A 203 7.93 -24.55 9.21
CA PRO A 203 6.95 -24.86 8.20
C PRO A 203 5.84 -23.80 8.20
N LEU A 204 5.73 -23.07 7.09
CA LEU A 204 4.61 -22.15 6.89
C LEU A 204 3.35 -22.96 6.54
N PRO A 205 2.17 -22.52 6.99
CA PRO A 205 0.92 -23.16 6.62
C PRO A 205 0.79 -23.27 5.10
N TYR A 206 0.46 -24.46 4.60
CA TYR A 206 0.38 -24.73 3.15
C TYR A 206 -0.49 -23.71 2.40
N VAL A 207 -1.62 -23.29 3.01
CA VAL A 207 -2.51 -22.30 2.42
C VAL A 207 -1.79 -20.97 2.19
N GLN A 208 -0.96 -20.51 3.14
CA GLN A 208 -0.20 -19.26 3.00
C GLN A 208 0.79 -19.33 1.84
N VAL A 209 1.48 -20.47 1.71
CA VAL A 209 2.46 -20.70 0.63
C VAL A 209 1.75 -20.68 -0.73
N VAL A 210 0.65 -21.41 -0.87
CA VAL A 210 -0.14 -21.45 -2.12
C VAL A 210 -0.67 -20.07 -2.48
N CYS A 211 -1.22 -19.33 -1.51
CA CYS A 211 -1.70 -17.96 -1.74
C CYS A 211 -0.58 -17.00 -2.15
N ALA A 212 0.59 -17.10 -1.50
CA ALA A 212 1.74 -16.27 -1.84
C ALA A 212 2.24 -16.54 -3.27
N PHE A 213 2.35 -17.82 -3.66
CA PHE A 213 2.69 -18.17 -5.04
C PHE A 213 1.61 -17.76 -6.04
N GLY A 214 0.34 -17.85 -5.67
CA GLY A 214 -0.79 -17.38 -6.49
C GLY A 214 -0.69 -15.89 -6.80
N VAL A 215 -0.41 -15.06 -5.80
CA VAL A 215 -0.18 -13.61 -5.98
C VAL A 215 1.05 -13.35 -6.86
N TRP A 216 2.15 -14.09 -6.65
CA TRP A 216 3.37 -13.97 -7.46
C TRP A 216 3.11 -14.31 -8.93
N LEU A 217 2.43 -15.42 -9.19
CA LEU A 217 2.06 -15.83 -10.56
C LEU A 217 1.15 -14.82 -11.24
N LEU A 218 0.17 -14.27 -10.50
CA LEU A 218 -0.76 -13.27 -11.03
C LEU A 218 -0.01 -12.01 -11.50
N TYR A 219 0.83 -11.42 -10.65
CA TYR A 219 1.58 -10.22 -11.03
C TYR A 219 2.66 -10.51 -12.07
N GLY A 220 3.29 -11.68 -12.01
CA GLY A 220 4.21 -12.16 -13.03
C GLY A 220 3.53 -12.28 -14.41
N ALA A 221 2.32 -12.85 -14.46
CA ALA A 221 1.53 -12.97 -15.69
C ALA A 221 1.12 -11.60 -16.25
N ILE A 222 0.75 -10.64 -15.39
CA ILE A 222 0.43 -9.27 -15.82
C ILE A 222 1.65 -8.61 -16.46
N LEU A 223 2.81 -8.69 -15.81
CA LEU A 223 4.06 -8.11 -16.30
C LEU A 223 4.54 -8.78 -17.59
N GLN A 224 4.47 -10.12 -17.67
CA GLN A 224 4.78 -10.90 -18.84
C GLN A 224 3.87 -10.53 -20.02
N GLY A 225 2.56 -10.50 -19.78
CA GLY A 225 1.57 -10.13 -20.80
C GLY A 225 1.78 -8.69 -21.32
N ARG A 226 2.23 -7.79 -20.43
CA ARG A 226 2.64 -6.44 -20.83
C ARG A 226 3.93 -6.42 -21.64
N HIS A 227 4.95 -7.16 -21.19
CA HIS A 227 6.26 -7.21 -21.86
C HIS A 227 6.13 -7.68 -23.32
N PHE A 228 5.38 -8.72 -23.56
CA PHE A 228 5.11 -9.24 -24.89
C PHE A 228 4.05 -8.44 -25.68
N ARG A 229 3.64 -7.27 -25.20
CA ARG A 229 2.61 -6.39 -25.81
C ARG A 229 1.29 -7.10 -26.13
N ARG A 230 0.99 -8.21 -25.46
CA ARG A 230 -0.26 -8.97 -25.64
C ARG A 230 -1.45 -8.33 -24.91
N LEU A 231 -1.17 -7.52 -23.87
CA LEU A 231 -2.20 -6.86 -23.06
C LEU A 231 -2.26 -5.37 -23.41
N ALA A 232 -3.46 -4.88 -23.75
CA ALA A 232 -3.70 -3.45 -23.88
C ALA A 232 -3.60 -2.75 -22.51
N PRO A 233 -3.19 -1.46 -22.47
CA PRO A 233 -3.02 -0.71 -21.21
C PRO A 233 -4.23 -0.75 -20.27
N LYS A 234 -5.45 -0.67 -20.83
CA LYS A 234 -6.69 -0.77 -20.04
C LYS A 234 -6.84 -2.11 -19.31
N HIS A 235 -6.43 -3.21 -19.95
CA HIS A 235 -6.50 -4.54 -19.33
C HIS A 235 -5.46 -4.69 -18.23
N VAL A 236 -4.24 -4.16 -18.43
CA VAL A 236 -3.23 -4.11 -17.37
C VAL A 236 -3.73 -3.34 -16.16
N ALA A 237 -4.35 -2.17 -16.37
CA ALA A 237 -4.92 -1.38 -15.29
C ALA A 237 -6.06 -2.13 -14.56
N ALA A 238 -6.98 -2.75 -15.29
CA ALA A 238 -8.06 -3.52 -14.69
C ALA A 238 -7.54 -4.73 -13.89
N LEU A 239 -6.60 -5.49 -14.46
CA LEU A 239 -5.96 -6.63 -13.78
C LEU A 239 -5.16 -6.21 -12.55
N CYS A 240 -4.55 -5.03 -12.57
CA CYS A 240 -3.87 -4.47 -11.41
C CYS A 240 -4.83 -4.22 -10.24
N ILE A 241 -6.01 -3.66 -10.50
CA ILE A 241 -7.04 -3.42 -9.48
C ILE A 241 -7.59 -4.74 -8.93
N ILE A 242 -7.97 -5.67 -9.82
CA ILE A 242 -8.48 -7.00 -9.43
C ILE A 242 -7.43 -7.77 -8.63
N GLY A 243 -6.18 -7.76 -9.12
CA GLY A 243 -5.08 -8.44 -8.47
C GLY A 243 -4.78 -7.89 -7.08
N PHE A 244 -4.80 -6.58 -6.91
CA PHE A 244 -4.59 -5.96 -5.60
C PHE A 244 -5.73 -6.27 -4.63
N SER A 245 -6.99 -6.20 -5.09
CA SER A 245 -8.15 -6.56 -4.26
C SER A 245 -8.08 -8.02 -3.82
N ALA A 246 -7.76 -8.94 -4.73
CA ALA A 246 -7.57 -10.35 -4.40
C ALA A 246 -6.40 -10.56 -3.41
N ALA A 247 -5.27 -9.88 -3.61
CA ALA A 247 -4.12 -9.98 -2.73
C ALA A 247 -4.42 -9.46 -1.31
N LEU A 248 -5.20 -8.38 -1.17
CA LEU A 248 -5.64 -7.87 0.13
C LEU A 248 -6.58 -8.84 0.85
N THR A 249 -7.55 -9.44 0.14
CA THR A 249 -8.46 -10.41 0.76
C THR A 249 -7.72 -11.66 1.23
N LEU A 250 -6.73 -12.12 0.47
CA LEU A 250 -5.86 -13.22 0.88
C LEU A 250 -4.99 -12.86 2.10
N LEU A 251 -4.39 -11.67 2.11
CA LEU A 251 -3.62 -11.19 3.24
C LEU A 251 -4.48 -11.14 4.52
N TRP A 252 -5.70 -10.63 4.41
CA TRP A 252 -6.62 -10.55 5.54
C TRP A 252 -7.09 -11.93 6.01
N GLY A 253 -7.46 -12.82 5.09
CA GLY A 253 -7.85 -14.19 5.41
C GLY A 253 -6.76 -14.97 6.13
N ILE A 254 -5.50 -14.83 5.71
CA ILE A 254 -4.33 -15.48 6.33
C ILE A 254 -4.10 -14.97 7.75
N THR A 255 -4.15 -13.66 7.97
CA THR A 255 -3.95 -13.08 9.30
C THR A 255 -5.06 -13.45 10.27
N PHE A 256 -6.31 -13.53 9.78
CA PHE A 256 -7.46 -13.92 10.58
C PHE A 256 -7.39 -15.40 11.00
N THR A 257 -7.05 -16.30 10.08
CA THR A 257 -6.92 -17.73 10.39
C THR A 257 -5.74 -18.02 11.31
N ALA A 258 -4.63 -17.28 11.19
CA ALA A 258 -3.49 -17.42 12.08
C ALA A 258 -3.80 -16.98 13.53
N GLN A 259 -4.69 -16.02 13.71
CA GLN A 259 -5.13 -15.59 15.05
C GLN A 259 -6.18 -16.52 15.68
N ALA A 260 -6.94 -17.26 14.86
CA ALA A 260 -7.98 -18.18 15.31
C ALA A 260 -7.45 -19.55 15.75
N GLN A 261 -6.19 -19.89 15.46
CA GLN A 261 -5.59 -21.14 15.94
C GLN A 261 -5.06 -20.94 17.35
N PRO A 262 -5.61 -21.65 18.39
CA PRO A 262 -4.98 -21.69 19.70
C PRO A 262 -3.60 -22.30 19.54
N LEU A 263 -2.60 -21.68 20.17
CA LEU A 263 -1.25 -22.25 20.29
C LEU A 263 -1.33 -23.62 20.97
N PRO A 264 -0.63 -24.64 20.45
CA PRO A 264 -0.55 -25.94 21.07
C PRO A 264 0.10 -25.89 22.45
#